data_e1a5fa43da8d9bd210176dacde8f03fb
#
_entry.id   e1a5fa43da8d9bd210176dacde8f03fb
#
_cell.length_a   1.000
_cell.length_b   1.000
_cell.length_c   1.000
_cell.angle_alpha   90.00
_cell.angle_beta   90.00
_cell.angle_gamma   90.00
#
_symmetry.space_group_name_H-M   'P 1'
#
loop_
_entity.id
_entity.type
_entity.pdbx_description
1 polymer ?
#
loop_
_entity_poly.entity_id
_entity_poly.type
_entity_poly.pdbx_seq_one_letter_code
_entity_poly.pdbx_strand_id
1 'polypeptide(L)'
;VEVGSHTVMASQVGVAGSTKIGEWCMFGGQVGVAGHITVGNRVNMGAQSGVNGSVKDGKQLIGTPPIEFKNYFKSSAVFKKLPDMYLELASLKKELEELKKQLNK
;
A
#
# COMPACT_ATOMS: atom_id res chain seq x y z
N VAL A 1 -23.59 0.81 5.75
CA VAL A 1 -22.69 0.34 4.68
C VAL A 1 -23.49 0.07 3.43
N GLU A 2 -23.06 0.62 2.32
CA GLU A 2 -23.64 0.35 1.01
C GLU A 2 -22.58 -0.31 0.13
N VAL A 3 -22.96 -1.38 -0.55
CA VAL A 3 -22.08 -2.11 -1.47
C VAL A 3 -22.76 -2.17 -2.83
N GLY A 4 -22.07 -1.71 -3.86
CA GLY A 4 -22.58 -1.73 -5.23
C GLY A 4 -22.68 -3.14 -5.80
N SER A 5 -23.33 -3.25 -6.96
CA SER A 5 -23.53 -4.53 -7.62
C SER A 5 -22.22 -5.11 -8.15
N HIS A 6 -22.18 -6.44 -8.28
CA HIS A 6 -21.04 -7.20 -8.85
C HIS A 6 -19.73 -7.00 -8.07
N THR A 7 -19.78 -6.54 -6.83
CA THR A 7 -18.62 -6.44 -5.96
C THR A 7 -18.42 -7.78 -5.24
N VAL A 8 -17.19 -8.25 -5.23
CA VAL A 8 -16.80 -9.54 -4.63
C VAL A 8 -15.86 -9.28 -3.47
N MET A 9 -16.15 -9.90 -2.34
CA MET A 9 -15.33 -9.84 -1.14
C MET A 9 -15.00 -11.26 -0.70
N ALA A 10 -13.72 -11.55 -0.53
CA ALA A 10 -13.30 -12.84 -0.01
C ALA A 10 -13.50 -12.94 1.50
N SER A 11 -12.99 -13.98 2.12
CA SER A 11 -13.21 -14.25 3.54
C SER A 11 -12.67 -13.15 4.46
N GLN A 12 -13.41 -12.89 5.51
CA GLN A 12 -12.99 -12.00 6.61
C GLN A 12 -12.78 -10.53 6.21
N VAL A 13 -13.44 -10.09 5.14
CA VAL A 13 -13.43 -8.67 4.80
C VAL A 13 -14.29 -7.92 5.82
N GLY A 14 -13.74 -6.87 6.42
CA GLY A 14 -14.45 -6.01 7.35
C GLY A 14 -14.68 -4.63 6.76
N VAL A 15 -15.90 -4.13 6.84
CA VAL A 15 -16.26 -2.78 6.37
C VAL A 15 -16.90 -2.03 7.52
N ALA A 16 -16.28 -0.94 7.95
CA ALA A 16 -16.80 -0.14 9.05
C ALA A 16 -17.99 0.72 8.61
N GLY A 17 -18.74 1.21 9.58
CA GLY A 17 -20.01 1.91 9.33
C GLY A 17 -19.90 3.16 8.48
N SER A 18 -20.99 3.48 7.80
CA SER A 18 -21.14 4.67 6.94
C SER A 18 -20.20 4.70 5.73
N THR A 19 -19.65 3.55 5.33
CA THR A 19 -18.80 3.42 4.16
C THR A 19 -19.62 3.03 2.94
N LYS A 20 -19.29 3.59 1.79
CA LYS A 20 -19.87 3.26 0.50
C LYS A 20 -18.83 2.59 -0.38
N ILE A 21 -19.17 1.43 -0.92
CA ILE A 21 -18.31 0.69 -1.85
C ILE A 21 -19.03 0.62 -3.20
N GLY A 22 -18.29 0.95 -4.27
CA GLY A 22 -18.83 0.99 -5.61
C GLY A 22 -19.11 -0.36 -6.21
N GLU A 23 -19.34 -0.37 -7.51
CA GLU A 23 -19.65 -1.57 -8.31
C GLU A 23 -18.36 -2.19 -8.85
N TRP A 24 -18.40 -3.51 -9.10
CA TRP A 24 -17.32 -4.24 -9.74
C TRP A 24 -16.00 -4.19 -8.97
N CYS A 25 -16.05 -4.03 -7.67
CA CYS A 25 -14.87 -4.10 -6.82
C CYS A 25 -14.52 -5.55 -6.48
N MET A 26 -13.23 -5.79 -6.25
CA MET A 26 -12.74 -7.10 -5.80
C MET A 26 -11.82 -6.91 -4.60
N PHE A 27 -12.23 -7.46 -3.46
CA PHE A 27 -11.44 -7.38 -2.23
C PHE A 27 -10.94 -8.76 -1.86
N GLY A 28 -9.64 -8.90 -1.72
CA GLY A 28 -9.00 -10.14 -1.24
C GLY A 28 -9.34 -10.43 0.21
N GLY A 29 -8.92 -11.58 0.71
CA GLY A 29 -9.19 -12.00 2.09
C GLY A 29 -8.61 -11.03 3.12
N GLN A 30 -9.33 -10.83 4.20
CA GLN A 30 -8.90 -10.02 5.34
C GLN A 30 -8.67 -8.53 5.02
N VAL A 31 -9.28 -8.00 3.97
CA VAL A 31 -9.25 -6.57 3.70
C VAL A 31 -10.11 -5.86 4.75
N GLY A 32 -9.55 -4.82 5.35
CA GLY A 32 -10.27 -3.95 6.29
C GLY A 32 -10.52 -2.58 5.68
N VAL A 33 -11.74 -2.08 5.80
CA VAL A 33 -12.13 -0.77 5.24
C VAL A 33 -12.61 0.13 6.37
N ALA A 34 -11.99 1.30 6.50
CA ALA A 34 -12.34 2.28 7.52
C ALA A 34 -13.76 2.85 7.31
N GLY A 35 -14.33 3.42 8.37
CA GLY A 35 -15.65 4.05 8.32
C GLY A 35 -15.65 5.40 7.64
N HIS A 36 -16.84 5.80 7.19
CA HIS A 36 -17.11 7.14 6.63
C HIS A 36 -16.26 7.48 5.38
N ILE A 37 -15.91 6.47 4.60
CA ILE A 37 -15.15 6.67 3.35
C ILE A 37 -15.96 6.16 2.15
N THR A 38 -15.50 6.53 0.95
CA THR A 38 -16.09 6.06 -0.30
C THR A 38 -15.01 5.35 -1.12
N VAL A 39 -15.28 4.10 -1.48
CA VAL A 39 -14.46 3.34 -2.42
C VAL A 39 -15.15 3.37 -3.77
N GLY A 40 -14.46 3.85 -4.79
CA GLY A 40 -15.02 4.00 -6.13
C GLY A 40 -15.33 2.67 -6.82
N ASN A 41 -15.67 2.74 -8.09
CA ASN A 41 -16.00 1.56 -8.90
C ASN A 41 -14.73 0.88 -9.41
N ARG A 42 -14.81 -0.43 -9.62
CA ARG A 42 -13.71 -1.22 -10.20
C ARG A 42 -12.40 -1.10 -9.44
N VAL A 43 -12.48 -1.05 -8.13
CA VAL A 43 -11.31 -1.01 -7.24
C VAL A 43 -10.94 -2.44 -6.86
N ASN A 44 -9.68 -2.79 -7.03
CA ASN A 44 -9.13 -4.07 -6.59
C ASN A 44 -8.23 -3.85 -5.38
N MET A 45 -8.52 -4.58 -4.30
CA MET A 45 -7.70 -4.57 -3.09
C MET A 45 -7.08 -5.95 -2.89
N GLY A 46 -5.76 -6.01 -2.83
CA GLY A 46 -5.06 -7.25 -2.50
C GLY A 46 -5.35 -7.70 -1.08
N ALA A 47 -5.13 -8.98 -0.80
CA ALA A 47 -5.39 -9.56 0.52
C ALA A 47 -4.67 -8.80 1.63
N GLN A 48 -5.32 -8.72 2.79
CA GLN A 48 -4.81 -8.09 4.01
C GLN A 48 -4.55 -6.58 3.89
N SER A 49 -5.14 -5.92 2.89
CA SER A 49 -5.03 -4.47 2.76
C SER A 49 -5.84 -3.75 3.83
N GLY A 50 -5.30 -2.66 4.35
CA GLY A 50 -5.99 -1.79 5.28
C GLY A 50 -6.32 -0.46 4.61
N VAL A 51 -7.58 -0.23 4.29
CA VAL A 51 -8.04 0.95 3.56
C VAL A 51 -8.43 2.02 4.55
N ASN A 52 -7.64 3.07 4.66
CA ASN A 52 -7.80 4.12 5.67
C ASN A 52 -8.36 5.43 5.14
N GLY A 53 -8.65 5.53 3.87
CA GLY A 53 -9.21 6.73 3.24
C GLY A 53 -9.95 6.41 1.96
N SER A 54 -10.65 7.37 1.41
CA SER A 54 -11.42 7.20 0.17
C SER A 54 -10.53 6.84 -1.00
N VAL A 55 -11.06 6.04 -1.91
CA VAL A 55 -10.32 5.48 -3.05
C VAL A 55 -11.07 5.83 -4.33
N LYS A 56 -10.36 6.35 -5.31
CA LYS A 56 -10.93 6.69 -6.62
C LYS A 56 -11.15 5.44 -7.46
N ASP A 57 -11.98 5.59 -8.50
CA ASP A 57 -12.31 4.50 -9.41
C ASP A 57 -11.07 3.87 -10.05
N GLY A 58 -11.11 2.59 -10.28
CA GLY A 58 -10.12 1.85 -11.06
C GLY A 58 -8.78 1.59 -10.39
N LYS A 59 -8.64 1.91 -9.11
CA LYS A 59 -7.38 1.69 -8.40
C LYS A 59 -7.14 0.21 -8.11
N GLN A 60 -5.88 -0.20 -8.22
CA GLN A 60 -5.41 -1.54 -7.85
C GLN A 60 -4.36 -1.39 -6.76
N LEU A 61 -4.75 -1.65 -5.52
CA LEU A 61 -3.96 -1.32 -4.34
C LEU A 61 -3.76 -2.56 -3.46
N ILE A 62 -2.67 -2.57 -2.71
CA ILE A 62 -2.39 -3.60 -1.72
C ILE A 62 -1.50 -3.02 -0.61
N GLY A 63 -1.70 -3.48 0.60
CA GLY A 63 -0.89 -3.11 1.75
C GLY A 63 -1.65 -2.28 2.79
N THR A 64 -0.94 -1.91 3.83
CA THR A 64 -1.46 -1.05 4.91
C THR A 64 -0.42 0.01 5.25
N PRO A 65 -0.61 1.28 4.80
CA PRO A 65 -1.68 1.75 3.93
C PRO A 65 -1.58 1.16 2.52
N PRO A 66 -2.69 1.12 1.77
CA PRO A 66 -2.67 0.50 0.43
C PRO A 66 -1.94 1.39 -0.56
N ILE A 67 -1.09 0.77 -1.37
CA ILE A 67 -0.35 1.42 -2.44
C ILE A 67 -0.56 0.66 -3.74
N GLU A 68 -0.21 1.26 -4.85
CA GLU A 68 -0.33 0.62 -6.16
C GLU A 68 0.42 -0.70 -6.21
N PHE A 69 -0.13 -1.70 -6.88
CA PHE A 69 0.43 -3.06 -6.95
C PHE A 69 1.91 -3.06 -7.35
N LYS A 70 2.26 -2.33 -8.40
CA LYS A 70 3.66 -2.29 -8.86
C LYS A 70 4.61 -1.81 -7.78
N ASN A 71 4.23 -0.74 -7.09
CA ASN A 71 5.05 -0.17 -6.03
C ASN A 71 5.14 -1.11 -4.82
N TYR A 72 4.05 -1.77 -4.48
CA TYR A 72 4.04 -2.74 -3.40
C TYR A 72 5.01 -3.89 -3.67
N PHE A 73 4.95 -4.48 -4.87
CA PHE A 73 5.82 -5.61 -5.19
C PHE A 73 7.28 -5.20 -5.28
N LYS A 74 7.58 -4.02 -5.80
CA LYS A 74 8.95 -3.47 -5.78
C LYS A 74 9.44 -3.25 -4.35
N SER A 75 8.61 -2.67 -3.51
CA SER A 75 8.93 -2.42 -2.11
C SER A 75 9.14 -3.73 -1.35
N SER A 76 8.32 -4.73 -1.59
CA SER A 76 8.45 -6.04 -0.95
C SER A 76 9.75 -6.74 -1.34
N ALA A 77 10.16 -6.61 -2.59
CA ALA A 77 11.45 -7.15 -3.05
C ALA A 77 12.63 -6.49 -2.34
N VAL A 78 12.54 -5.21 -2.05
CA VAL A 78 13.58 -4.43 -1.36
C VAL A 78 13.52 -4.65 0.15
N PHE A 79 12.34 -4.89 0.71
CA PHE A 79 12.13 -4.99 2.16
C PHE A 79 13.10 -5.94 2.85
N LYS A 80 13.35 -7.10 2.26
CA LYS A 80 14.27 -8.11 2.81
C LYS A 80 15.73 -7.62 2.82
N LYS A 81 16.06 -6.67 1.97
CA LYS A 81 17.41 -6.12 1.81
C LYS A 81 17.64 -4.87 2.65
N LEU A 82 16.62 -4.38 3.34
CA LEU A 82 16.74 -3.14 4.11
C LEU A 82 17.89 -3.14 5.12
N PRO A 83 18.14 -4.20 5.91
CA PRO A 83 19.27 -4.19 6.85
C PRO A 83 20.61 -4.01 6.14
N ASP A 84 20.82 -4.71 5.03
CA ASP A 84 22.05 -4.60 4.24
C ASP A 84 22.17 -3.23 3.58
N MET A 85 21.08 -2.72 3.07
CA MET A 85 21.02 -1.38 2.46
C MET A 85 21.31 -0.29 3.47
N TYR A 86 20.83 -0.44 4.70
CA TYR A 86 21.13 0.49 5.78
C TYR A 86 22.64 0.58 6.07
N LEU A 87 23.28 -0.58 6.18
CA LEU A 87 24.73 -0.65 6.42
C LEU A 87 25.53 -0.08 5.23
N GLU A 88 25.10 -0.39 4.03
CA GLU A 88 25.73 0.11 2.80
C GLU A 88 25.59 1.63 2.70
N LEU A 89 24.43 2.16 3.02
CA LEU A 89 24.19 3.60 3.02
C LEU A 89 25.08 4.31 4.04
N ALA A 90 25.24 3.75 5.24
CA ALA A 90 26.12 4.30 6.27
C ALA A 90 27.59 4.31 5.80
N SER A 91 28.02 3.24 5.13
CA SER A 91 29.37 3.13 4.57
C SER A 91 29.61 4.17 3.48
N LEU A 92 28.66 4.32 2.56
CA LEU A 92 28.75 5.30 1.47
C LEU A 92 28.77 6.73 2.00
N LYS A 93 28.00 7.01 3.02
CA LYS A 93 27.98 8.32 3.67
C LYS A 93 29.35 8.65 4.26
N LYS A 94 29.99 7.69 4.90
CA LYS A 94 31.33 7.85 5.47
C LYS A 94 32.36 8.11 4.38
N GLU A 95 32.34 7.34 3.30
CA GLU A 95 33.23 7.53 2.15
C GLU A 95 33.06 8.91 1.53
N LEU A 96 31.81 9.37 1.41
CA LEU A 96 31.52 10.69 0.87
C LEU A 96 32.10 11.80 1.76
N GLU A 97 31.97 11.68 3.07
CA GLU A 97 32.55 12.65 4.01
C GLU A 97 34.09 12.69 3.91
N GLU A 98 34.73 11.55 3.79
CA GLU A 98 36.18 11.45 3.62
C GLU A 98 36.62 12.08 2.29
N LEU A 99 35.90 11.83 1.22
CA LEU A 99 36.18 12.41 -0.09
C LEU A 99 36.05 13.93 -0.08
N LYS A 100 35.02 14.47 0.58
CA LYS A 100 34.84 15.91 0.74
C LYS A 100 35.99 16.55 1.49
N LYS A 101 36.50 15.90 2.55
CA LYS A 101 37.67 16.38 3.28
C LYS A 101 38.91 16.46 2.40
N GLN A 102 39.12 15.47 1.53
CA GLN A 102 40.23 15.47 0.59
C GLN A 102 40.14 16.60 -0.42
N LEU A 103 38.93 16.92 -0.89
CA LEU A 103 38.71 18.00 -1.84
C LEU A 103 38.91 19.39 -1.25
N ASN A 104 38.73 19.53 0.07
CA ASN A 104 38.81 20.80 0.77
C ASN A 104 40.20 21.10 1.36
N LYS A 105 41.19 20.26 1.05
CA LYS A 105 42.57 20.50 1.47
C LYS A 105 43.29 21.51 0.58
#